data_c74ac8be73758beb2d5ef9becb02475a
#
_entry.id   c74ac8be73758beb2d5ef9becb02475a
#
_cell.length_a   1.000
_cell.length_b   1.000
_cell.length_c   1.000
_cell.angle_alpha   90.00
_cell.angle_beta   90.00
_cell.angle_gamma   90.00
#
_symmetry.space_group_name_H-M   'P 1'
#
loop_
_entity.id
_entity.type
_entity.pdbx_description
1 polymer ?
#
loop_
_entity_poly.entity_id
_entity_poly.type
_entity_poly.pdbx_seq_one_letter_code
_entity_poly.pdbx_strand_id
1 'polypeptide(L)'
;MSYNIRIVSTYPPRKCGIGTFSRDLASALEHFTAEIGYIRVAAINNNMGPYGIPVDLIIDQYTPQSWADTIRHIITRAGESKNPTVVLLQHEYGLDPDKDGNDAQGTNYVDMAKVFQKNGLTALVYLHTVLDEPGAHQKKTIQDLAQFSDGLIVTTESAIHILESDTYGIDHLKLKHIDHGIRMHNPSQFDRLEIKKELGLENHFLATTLGLQSPGKGLRYSIRAYGRFVNESCTAEQRKSAVYLIVGQCHPDFVKAEGGAPYREYQEMLGKALEDAKVNWCKVKSLDDVDFCKYDIVFYDTFLNESDLLQFYGATNVMLLPYLNMEQISSGILADTLGSGRVAITTKFRYAVELIHSNKRCPEGVIIGRYSRGVLVDPGEPSIEQMARGLDYIVFNKNKRLIMEKQAHQRGYQMSWNNSAWGLLQYIDFVRELKEIVTGRGITFTREKPSVLEIPKRRVSKTV
;
A
#
# COMPACT_ATOMS: atom_id res chain seq x y z
N MET A 1 28.37 -10.50 0.27
CA MET A 1 28.70 -9.87 1.56
C MET A 1 27.38 -9.75 2.33
N SER A 2 27.37 -10.03 3.62
CA SER A 2 26.14 -9.98 4.42
C SER A 2 25.95 -8.58 5.01
N TYR A 3 24.70 -8.09 5.01
CA TYR A 3 24.30 -6.77 5.53
C TYR A 3 23.55 -6.89 6.84
N ASN A 4 23.73 -5.95 7.74
CA ASN A 4 22.80 -5.73 8.83
C ASN A 4 21.81 -4.65 8.41
N ILE A 5 20.52 -4.96 8.48
CA ILE A 5 19.45 -4.03 8.09
C ILE A 5 18.83 -3.42 9.35
N ARG A 6 18.79 -2.09 9.38
CA ARG A 6 18.10 -1.32 10.43
C ARG A 6 16.96 -0.55 9.79
N ILE A 7 15.72 -0.86 10.14
CA ILE A 7 14.52 -0.15 9.65
C ILE A 7 14.09 0.87 10.70
N VAL A 8 13.96 2.13 10.32
CA VAL A 8 13.36 3.20 11.13
C VAL A 8 11.97 3.47 10.56
N SER A 9 10.94 3.11 11.32
CA SER A 9 9.56 3.12 10.84
C SER A 9 8.57 3.01 11.99
N THR A 10 7.29 3.24 11.71
CA THR A 10 6.21 2.65 12.51
C THR A 10 6.26 1.13 12.37
N TYR A 11 5.73 0.40 13.36
CA TYR A 11 5.70 -1.07 13.34
C TYR A 11 4.48 -1.59 14.12
N PRO A 12 3.93 -2.78 13.79
CA PRO A 12 2.87 -3.37 14.63
C PRO A 12 3.34 -3.55 16.09
N PRO A 13 2.47 -3.30 17.10
CA PRO A 13 1.01 -3.25 17.03
C PRO A 13 0.39 -1.89 16.65
N ARG A 14 1.20 -0.87 16.30
CA ARG A 14 0.65 0.41 15.80
C ARG A 14 -0.17 0.15 14.54
N LYS A 15 -1.43 0.58 14.53
CA LYS A 15 -2.35 0.44 13.40
C LYS A 15 -2.01 1.48 12.32
N CYS A 16 -1.09 1.13 11.43
CA CYS A 16 -0.55 2.03 10.41
C CYS A 16 -0.13 1.23 9.16
N GLY A 17 -0.48 1.71 7.97
CA GLY A 17 -0.11 1.06 6.71
C GLY A 17 1.39 0.93 6.49
N ILE A 18 2.16 1.95 6.90
CA ILE A 18 3.64 1.93 6.82
C ILE A 18 4.24 0.91 7.79
N GLY A 19 3.62 0.75 8.97
CA GLY A 19 4.03 -0.29 9.92
C GLY A 19 3.86 -1.70 9.35
N THR A 20 2.74 -1.95 8.68
CA THR A 20 2.48 -3.21 7.98
C THR A 20 3.47 -3.42 6.83
N PHE A 21 3.70 -2.39 6.00
CA PHE A 21 4.71 -2.40 4.95
C PHE A 21 6.09 -2.79 5.48
N SER A 22 6.53 -2.16 6.56
CA SER A 22 7.85 -2.40 7.16
C SER A 22 7.99 -3.80 7.73
N ARG A 23 6.93 -4.35 8.33
CA ARG A 23 6.89 -5.74 8.80
C ARG A 23 7.01 -6.71 7.64
N ASP A 24 6.23 -6.51 6.59
CA ASP A 24 6.19 -7.41 5.44
C ASP A 24 7.50 -7.38 4.65
N LEU A 25 8.12 -6.19 4.51
CA LEU A 25 9.45 -6.04 3.94
C LEU A 25 10.52 -6.74 4.80
N ALA A 26 10.49 -6.54 6.12
CA ALA A 26 11.41 -7.21 7.05
C ALA A 26 11.30 -8.73 6.95
N SER A 27 10.07 -9.26 6.97
CA SER A 27 9.81 -10.70 6.82
C SER A 27 10.30 -11.26 5.48
N ALA A 28 10.13 -10.51 4.39
CA ALA A 28 10.63 -10.93 3.08
C ALA A 28 12.17 -10.92 3.02
N LEU A 29 12.81 -9.94 3.65
CA LEU A 29 14.28 -9.88 3.72
C LEU A 29 14.87 -11.04 4.52
N GLU A 30 14.17 -11.57 5.53
CA GLU A 30 14.61 -12.73 6.32
C GLU A 30 14.83 -13.99 5.46
N HIS A 31 14.20 -14.09 4.29
CA HIS A 31 14.41 -15.20 3.37
C HIS A 31 15.79 -15.17 2.68
N PHE A 32 16.49 -14.04 2.68
CA PHE A 32 17.79 -13.84 2.03
C PHE A 32 18.94 -14.00 3.04
N THR A 33 19.06 -15.18 3.63
CA THR A 33 19.99 -15.47 4.74
C THR A 33 21.47 -15.36 4.35
N ALA A 34 21.80 -15.47 3.08
CA ALA A 34 23.18 -15.27 2.58
C ALA A 34 23.56 -13.79 2.52
N GLU A 35 22.59 -12.92 2.28
CA GLU A 35 22.75 -11.48 2.12
C GLU A 35 22.50 -10.70 3.43
N ILE A 36 21.77 -11.28 4.36
CA ILE A 36 21.31 -10.60 5.59
C ILE A 36 21.95 -11.25 6.82
N GLY A 37 22.65 -10.43 7.62
CA GLY A 37 23.16 -10.84 8.92
C GLY A 37 22.09 -10.79 10.01
N TYR A 38 21.45 -9.64 10.13
CA TYR A 38 20.26 -9.47 10.97
C TYR A 38 19.37 -8.32 10.49
N ILE A 39 18.13 -8.37 10.92
CA ILE A 39 17.17 -7.27 10.74
C ILE A 39 16.73 -6.80 12.12
N ARG A 40 16.74 -5.48 12.35
CA ARG A 40 16.24 -4.84 13.56
C ARG A 40 15.45 -3.59 13.20
N VAL A 41 14.48 -3.27 14.03
CA VAL A 41 13.57 -2.14 13.84
C VAL A 41 13.67 -1.16 14.99
N ALA A 42 13.82 0.11 14.66
CA ALA A 42 13.57 1.23 15.56
C ALA A 42 12.14 1.71 15.30
N ALA A 43 11.23 1.37 16.20
CA ALA A 43 9.81 1.62 16.01
C ALA A 43 9.44 3.05 16.46
N ILE A 44 8.91 3.86 15.55
CA ILE A 44 8.32 5.17 15.86
C ILE A 44 6.97 4.93 16.55
N ASN A 45 6.91 5.29 17.81
CA ASN A 45 5.82 5.00 18.71
C ASN A 45 5.01 6.26 19.07
N ASN A 46 3.69 6.09 19.19
CA ASN A 46 2.76 7.09 19.71
C ASN A 46 1.94 6.51 20.89
N ASN A 47 2.63 5.96 21.89
CA ASN A 47 2.04 5.32 23.07
C ASN A 47 1.32 3.98 22.77
N MET A 48 1.73 3.27 21.73
CA MET A 48 1.29 1.91 21.43
C MET A 48 2.40 0.91 21.84
N GLY A 49 2.04 -0.23 22.35
CA GLY A 49 2.99 -1.27 22.75
C GLY A 49 2.29 -2.41 23.48
N PRO A 50 2.98 -3.45 23.92
CA PRO A 50 4.43 -3.71 23.75
C PRO A 50 4.80 -4.15 22.32
N TYR A 51 6.05 -3.95 21.94
CA TYR A 51 6.63 -4.44 20.69
C TYR A 51 7.39 -5.75 20.92
N GLY A 52 7.30 -6.66 19.95
CA GLY A 52 8.10 -7.87 19.89
C GLY A 52 9.25 -7.78 18.87
N ILE A 53 10.01 -8.87 18.71
CA ILE A 53 11.03 -9.02 17.68
C ILE A 53 10.40 -8.75 16.30
N PRO A 54 11.07 -8.01 15.41
CA PRO A 54 12.47 -7.55 15.42
C PRO A 54 12.70 -6.15 16.02
N VAL A 55 11.72 -5.56 16.74
CA VAL A 55 11.88 -4.24 17.36
C VAL A 55 12.80 -4.33 18.56
N ASP A 56 13.89 -3.57 18.57
CA ASP A 56 14.84 -3.48 19.66
C ASP A 56 15.08 -2.04 20.15
N LEU A 57 14.54 -1.05 19.41
CA LEU A 57 14.56 0.36 19.77
C LEU A 57 13.15 0.95 19.60
N ILE A 58 12.81 1.87 20.50
CA ILE A 58 11.54 2.61 20.45
C ILE A 58 11.86 4.10 20.38
N ILE A 59 11.31 4.77 19.38
CA ILE A 59 11.39 6.22 19.22
C ILE A 59 10.07 6.79 19.72
N ASP A 60 10.08 7.58 20.78
CA ASP A 60 8.94 8.41 21.10
C ASP A 60 8.81 9.51 20.06
N GLN A 61 7.73 9.42 19.27
CA GLN A 61 7.50 10.26 18.10
C GLN A 61 7.64 11.75 18.38
N TYR A 62 7.17 12.21 19.55
CA TYR A 62 7.10 13.62 19.91
C TYR A 62 8.26 14.10 20.80
N THR A 63 9.23 13.25 21.10
CA THR A 63 10.36 13.57 21.94
C THR A 63 11.66 13.65 21.11
N PRO A 64 12.18 14.86 20.76
CA PRO A 64 13.38 15.01 19.94
C PRO A 64 14.59 14.27 20.49
N GLN A 65 14.73 14.19 21.81
CA GLN A 65 15.81 13.46 22.48
C GLN A 65 15.77 11.97 22.15
N SER A 66 14.58 11.36 22.03
CA SER A 66 14.41 9.94 21.67
C SER A 66 14.95 9.64 20.27
N TRP A 67 14.75 10.56 19.31
CA TRP A 67 15.35 10.45 17.99
C TRP A 67 16.88 10.51 18.04
N ALA A 68 17.42 11.48 18.78
CA ALA A 68 18.87 11.64 18.94
C ALA A 68 19.53 10.44 19.64
N ASP A 69 18.87 9.87 20.65
CA ASP A 69 19.35 8.67 21.35
C ASP A 69 19.37 7.46 20.44
N THR A 70 18.34 7.30 19.61
CA THR A 70 18.25 6.25 18.61
C THR A 70 19.38 6.34 17.59
N ILE A 71 19.71 7.53 17.09
CA ILE A 71 20.84 7.75 16.19
C ILE A 71 22.14 7.25 16.83
N ARG A 72 22.42 7.68 18.08
CA ARG A 72 23.63 7.26 18.80
C ARG A 72 23.71 5.75 18.97
N HIS A 73 22.60 5.12 19.33
CA HIS A 73 22.54 3.68 19.53
C HIS A 73 22.82 2.92 18.23
N ILE A 74 22.20 3.33 17.10
CA ILE A 74 22.42 2.70 15.80
C ILE A 74 23.90 2.79 15.39
N ILE A 75 24.53 3.95 15.55
CA ILE A 75 25.95 4.14 15.20
C ILE A 75 26.85 3.27 16.09
N THR A 76 26.62 3.23 17.39
CA THR A 76 27.37 2.39 18.30
C THR A 76 27.30 0.92 17.90
N ARG A 77 26.11 0.41 17.66
CA ARG A 77 25.89 -0.98 17.24
C ARG A 77 26.49 -1.29 15.87
N ALA A 78 26.44 -0.34 14.95
CA ALA A 78 27.07 -0.51 13.64
C ALA A 78 28.60 -0.62 13.76
N GLY A 79 29.22 0.17 14.66
CA GLY A 79 30.67 0.11 14.93
C GLY A 79 31.11 -1.19 15.61
N GLU A 80 30.23 -1.87 16.33
CA GLU A 80 30.50 -3.17 16.97
C GLU A 80 30.40 -4.35 16.00
N SER A 81 29.80 -4.14 14.82
CA SER A 81 29.53 -5.19 13.85
C SER A 81 30.60 -5.30 12.77
N LYS A 82 30.90 -6.56 12.38
CA LYS A 82 31.76 -6.85 11.21
C LYS A 82 31.02 -6.65 9.87
N ASN A 83 29.69 -6.80 9.87
CA ASN A 83 28.88 -6.61 8.69
C ASN A 83 28.52 -5.14 8.51
N PRO A 84 28.54 -4.59 7.29
CA PRO A 84 28.10 -3.24 7.05
C PRO A 84 26.62 -3.07 7.39
N THR A 85 26.28 -1.95 8.02
CA THR A 85 24.91 -1.62 8.39
C THR A 85 24.28 -0.71 7.35
N VAL A 86 23.10 -1.11 6.89
CA VAL A 86 22.22 -0.34 6.01
C VAL A 86 21.02 0.11 6.83
N VAL A 87 20.77 1.42 6.84
CA VAL A 87 19.60 2.00 7.51
C VAL A 87 18.55 2.34 6.47
N LEU A 88 17.33 1.82 6.65
CA LEU A 88 16.17 2.10 5.83
C LEU A 88 15.24 3.04 6.60
N LEU A 89 15.11 4.28 6.13
CA LEU A 89 14.21 5.28 6.70
C LEU A 89 12.89 5.24 5.95
N GLN A 90 11.79 4.96 6.65
CA GLN A 90 10.45 4.93 6.05
C GLN A 90 9.80 6.31 6.24
N HIS A 91 9.96 7.17 5.24
CA HIS A 91 9.52 8.56 5.33
C HIS A 91 8.05 8.73 4.96
N GLU A 92 7.32 9.38 5.86
CA GLU A 92 6.00 9.98 5.63
C GLU A 92 5.91 11.24 6.48
N TYR A 93 5.38 12.33 5.94
CA TYR A 93 5.35 13.63 6.62
C TYR A 93 4.70 13.57 8.01
N GLY A 94 3.60 12.81 8.17
CA GLY A 94 2.90 12.67 9.44
C GLY A 94 3.63 11.85 10.52
N LEU A 95 4.79 11.26 10.22
CA LEU A 95 5.52 10.42 11.19
C LEU A 95 6.65 11.16 11.92
N ASP A 96 7.10 12.27 11.40
CA ASP A 96 8.22 13.03 11.94
C ASP A 96 7.80 14.47 12.24
N PRO A 97 7.37 14.76 13.47
CA PRO A 97 7.15 16.13 13.91
C PRO A 97 8.48 16.88 13.98
N ASP A 98 8.45 18.17 13.68
CA ASP A 98 9.64 19.02 13.81
C ASP A 98 10.17 19.01 15.25
N LYS A 99 11.45 19.43 15.40
CA LYS A 99 12.12 19.58 16.70
C LYS A 99 11.32 20.42 17.70
N ASP A 100 10.50 21.32 17.19
CA ASP A 100 9.63 22.17 18.01
C ASP A 100 8.29 21.48 18.37
N GLY A 101 8.04 20.26 17.89
CA GLY A 101 6.86 19.44 18.20
C GLY A 101 5.56 19.89 17.55
N ASN A 102 5.59 20.91 16.69
CA ASN A 102 4.36 21.56 16.20
C ASN A 102 3.91 21.08 14.82
N ASP A 103 4.83 20.63 13.93
CA ASP A 103 4.49 20.21 12.58
C ASP A 103 5.27 18.95 12.16
N ALA A 104 4.60 18.05 11.45
CA ALA A 104 5.19 16.82 10.93
C ALA A 104 5.98 17.13 9.65
N GLN A 105 7.23 17.53 9.77
CA GLN A 105 8.00 18.10 8.65
C GLN A 105 9.24 17.31 8.22
N GLY A 106 9.62 16.25 8.92
CA GLY A 106 10.66 15.34 8.49
C GLY A 106 12.10 15.73 8.86
N THR A 107 12.32 16.73 9.71
CA THR A 107 13.67 17.20 10.06
C THR A 107 14.47 16.17 10.87
N ASN A 108 13.83 15.32 11.67
CA ASN A 108 14.53 14.24 12.38
C ASN A 108 15.05 13.18 11.41
N TYR A 109 14.31 12.85 10.35
CA TYR A 109 14.80 11.96 9.27
C TYR A 109 15.99 12.56 8.54
N VAL A 110 15.98 13.87 8.26
CA VAL A 110 17.11 14.56 7.64
C VAL A 110 18.34 14.52 8.55
N ASP A 111 18.18 14.77 9.84
CA ASP A 111 19.28 14.68 10.80
C ASP A 111 19.82 13.25 10.92
N MET A 112 18.94 12.23 10.92
CA MET A 112 19.36 10.83 10.86
C MET A 112 20.22 10.57 9.62
N ALA A 113 19.75 10.95 8.44
CA ALA A 113 20.48 10.74 7.18
C ALA A 113 21.86 11.41 7.21
N LYS A 114 21.94 12.69 7.63
CA LYS A 114 23.20 13.43 7.79
C LYS A 114 24.20 12.71 8.70
N VAL A 115 23.73 12.28 9.86
CA VAL A 115 24.61 11.68 10.86
C VAL A 115 25.04 10.29 10.43
N PHE A 116 24.17 9.48 9.82
CA PHE A 116 24.52 8.16 9.29
C PHE A 116 25.54 8.27 8.16
N GLN A 117 25.33 9.17 7.21
CA GLN A 117 26.28 9.42 6.12
C GLN A 117 27.66 9.81 6.67
N LYS A 118 27.71 10.76 7.64
CA LYS A 118 28.96 11.20 8.27
C LYS A 118 29.71 10.06 8.97
N ASN A 119 29.00 9.07 9.49
CA ASN A 119 29.57 7.91 10.18
C ASN A 119 29.77 6.69 9.25
N GLY A 120 29.66 6.87 7.93
CA GLY A 120 29.94 5.84 6.93
C GLY A 120 28.88 4.75 6.80
N LEU A 121 27.71 4.89 7.43
CA LEU A 121 26.60 3.97 7.23
C LEU A 121 25.97 4.22 5.85
N THR A 122 25.35 3.19 5.28
CA THR A 122 24.51 3.34 4.10
C THR A 122 23.10 3.68 4.56
N ALA A 123 22.58 4.84 4.15
CA ALA A 123 21.24 5.30 4.48
C ALA A 123 20.38 5.39 3.21
N LEU A 124 19.29 4.65 3.16
CA LEU A 124 18.29 4.68 2.09
C LEU A 124 16.95 5.15 2.66
N VAL A 125 16.21 5.91 1.86
CA VAL A 125 14.92 6.46 2.28
C VAL A 125 13.82 5.95 1.35
N TYR A 126 12.84 5.25 1.91
CA TYR A 126 11.56 4.98 1.24
C TYR A 126 10.65 6.19 1.39
N LEU A 127 10.19 6.75 0.28
CA LEU A 127 9.21 7.82 0.26
C LEU A 127 7.81 7.22 0.02
N HIS A 128 6.92 7.37 1.00
CA HIS A 128 5.54 6.90 0.87
C HIS A 128 4.61 7.95 0.26
N THR A 129 5.05 9.21 0.24
CA THR A 129 4.37 10.34 -0.40
C THR A 129 5.37 11.18 -1.19
N VAL A 130 5.03 11.50 -2.45
CA VAL A 130 5.73 12.46 -3.30
C VAL A 130 4.68 13.38 -3.92
N LEU A 131 4.78 14.69 -3.63
CA LEU A 131 3.82 15.70 -4.06
C LEU A 131 4.28 16.36 -5.35
N ASP A 132 3.37 16.66 -6.29
CA ASP A 132 3.65 17.48 -7.49
C ASP A 132 3.88 18.93 -7.10
N GLU A 133 3.07 19.42 -6.17
CA GLU A 133 3.07 20.80 -5.68
C GLU A 133 3.37 20.83 -4.17
N PRO A 134 4.62 20.52 -3.77
CA PRO A 134 5.00 20.53 -2.36
C PRO A 134 5.05 21.96 -1.82
N GLY A 135 4.71 22.13 -0.56
CA GLY A 135 5.07 23.34 0.17
C GLY A 135 6.60 23.51 0.25
N ALA A 136 7.08 24.73 0.47
CA ALA A 136 8.52 25.03 0.47
C ALA A 136 9.32 24.14 1.43
N HIS A 137 8.76 23.88 2.61
CA HIS A 137 9.40 23.03 3.62
C HIS A 137 9.38 21.54 3.19
N GLN A 138 8.28 21.04 2.66
CA GLN A 138 8.15 19.67 2.14
C GLN A 138 9.15 19.41 1.00
N LYS A 139 9.26 20.36 0.05
CA LYS A 139 10.26 20.31 -1.02
C LYS A 139 11.66 20.21 -0.45
N LYS A 140 12.00 21.14 0.48
CA LYS A 140 13.32 21.16 1.10
C LYS A 140 13.64 19.86 1.84
N THR A 141 12.70 19.32 2.59
CA THR A 141 12.88 18.04 3.30
C THR A 141 13.29 16.92 2.36
N ILE A 142 12.58 16.76 1.23
CA ILE A 142 12.90 15.73 0.24
C ILE A 142 14.27 15.99 -0.42
N GLN A 143 14.58 17.25 -0.76
CA GLN A 143 15.89 17.61 -1.30
C GLN A 143 17.02 17.34 -0.30
N ASP A 144 16.84 17.66 0.97
CA ASP A 144 17.81 17.38 2.03
C ASP A 144 17.97 15.86 2.24
N LEU A 145 16.88 15.09 2.22
CA LEU A 145 16.95 13.63 2.26
C LEU A 145 17.73 13.06 1.06
N ALA A 146 17.51 13.58 -0.15
CA ALA A 146 18.28 13.17 -1.33
C ALA A 146 19.77 13.53 -1.20
N GLN A 147 20.08 14.70 -0.63
CA GLN A 147 21.45 15.15 -0.44
C GLN A 147 22.20 14.30 0.58
N PHE A 148 21.57 13.99 1.71
CA PHE A 148 22.22 13.38 2.87
C PHE A 148 22.01 11.87 2.99
N SER A 149 21.16 11.26 2.16
CA SER A 149 21.07 9.81 2.03
C SER A 149 21.85 9.30 0.82
N ASP A 150 22.00 8.00 0.74
CA ASP A 150 22.66 7.34 -0.39
C ASP A 150 21.69 7.08 -1.53
N GLY A 151 20.37 7.08 -1.27
CA GLY A 151 19.35 6.96 -2.29
C GLY A 151 17.94 7.05 -1.75
N LEU A 152 17.01 7.41 -2.63
CA LEU A 152 15.58 7.46 -2.40
C LEU A 152 14.88 6.33 -3.15
N ILE A 153 13.92 5.70 -2.51
CA ILE A 153 13.13 4.61 -3.07
C ILE A 153 11.68 5.02 -3.11
N VAL A 154 11.02 4.78 -4.24
CA VAL A 154 9.60 5.04 -4.45
C VAL A 154 8.91 3.81 -5.05
N THR A 155 7.59 3.75 -4.93
CA THR A 155 6.78 2.59 -5.37
C THR A 155 6.12 2.78 -6.74
N THR A 156 6.37 3.92 -7.41
CA THR A 156 5.83 4.24 -8.73
C THR A 156 6.89 4.90 -9.63
N GLU A 157 6.80 4.66 -10.94
CA GLU A 157 7.62 5.33 -11.94
C GLU A 157 7.32 6.82 -12.04
N SER A 158 6.04 7.20 -11.88
CA SER A 158 5.63 8.60 -11.89
C SER A 158 6.27 9.42 -10.78
N ALA A 159 6.50 8.82 -9.61
CA ALA A 159 7.22 9.48 -8.52
C ALA A 159 8.69 9.75 -8.88
N ILE A 160 9.36 8.84 -9.63
CA ILE A 160 10.70 9.11 -10.17
C ILE A 160 10.68 10.37 -11.03
N HIS A 161 9.74 10.46 -11.99
CA HIS A 161 9.65 11.63 -12.88
C HIS A 161 9.37 12.94 -12.14
N ILE A 162 8.59 12.92 -11.06
CA ILE A 162 8.35 14.12 -10.23
C ILE A 162 9.64 14.53 -9.51
N LEU A 163 10.35 13.58 -8.93
CA LEU A 163 11.58 13.84 -8.20
C LEU A 163 12.70 14.35 -9.13
N GLU A 164 12.74 13.91 -10.38
CA GLU A 164 13.67 14.40 -11.41
C GLU A 164 13.28 15.79 -11.97
N SER A 165 11.99 16.13 -11.91
CA SER A 165 11.49 17.39 -12.49
C SER A 165 12.07 18.64 -11.81
N ASP A 166 11.85 19.81 -12.39
CA ASP A 166 12.25 21.11 -11.82
C ASP A 166 11.68 21.35 -10.42
N THR A 167 10.61 20.62 -10.06
CA THR A 167 10.04 20.69 -8.71
C THR A 167 11.07 20.29 -7.66
N TYR A 168 11.79 19.19 -7.85
CA TYR A 168 12.78 18.73 -6.87
C TYR A 168 14.22 18.73 -7.39
N GLY A 169 14.44 18.46 -8.68
CA GLY A 169 15.76 18.48 -9.32
C GLY A 169 16.72 17.41 -8.81
N ILE A 170 16.19 16.22 -8.46
CA ILE A 170 17.00 15.14 -7.88
C ILE A 170 17.61 14.29 -9.00
N ASP A 171 18.90 14.00 -8.88
CA ASP A 171 19.63 13.16 -9.84
C ASP A 171 19.06 11.73 -9.90
N HIS A 172 18.88 11.21 -11.10
CA HIS A 172 18.39 9.85 -11.37
C HIS A 172 19.18 8.76 -10.63
N LEU A 173 20.49 8.93 -10.49
CA LEU A 173 21.36 7.97 -9.78
C LEU A 173 20.99 7.81 -8.29
N LYS A 174 20.30 8.79 -7.73
CA LYS A 174 19.79 8.76 -6.36
C LYS A 174 18.42 8.08 -6.24
N LEU A 175 17.78 7.75 -7.35
CA LEU A 175 16.38 7.33 -7.37
C LEU A 175 16.24 5.87 -7.76
N LYS A 176 15.36 5.16 -7.08
CA LYS A 176 15.04 3.76 -7.38
C LYS A 176 13.54 3.51 -7.27
N HIS A 177 12.95 3.01 -8.35
CA HIS A 177 11.63 2.40 -8.30
C HIS A 177 11.76 0.95 -7.81
N ILE A 178 11.02 0.63 -6.74
CA ILE A 178 10.80 -0.73 -6.25
C ILE A 178 9.30 -0.87 -6.01
N ASP A 179 8.65 -1.80 -6.70
CA ASP A 179 7.22 -2.04 -6.54
C ASP A 179 6.84 -2.25 -5.06
N HIS A 180 5.68 -1.74 -4.66
CA HIS A 180 5.09 -2.09 -3.38
C HIS A 180 4.88 -3.61 -3.32
N GLY A 181 5.49 -4.26 -2.36
CA GLY A 181 5.36 -5.71 -2.19
C GLY A 181 3.89 -6.10 -1.94
N ILE A 182 3.49 -7.22 -2.49
CA ILE A 182 2.18 -7.79 -2.25
C ILE A 182 2.28 -9.22 -1.77
N ARG A 183 1.31 -9.61 -0.97
CA ARG A 183 1.17 -10.99 -0.52
C ARG A 183 0.67 -11.82 -1.69
N MET A 184 1.45 -12.85 -2.03
CA MET A 184 1.02 -13.80 -3.05
C MET A 184 0.07 -14.80 -2.46
N HIS A 185 -1.14 -14.81 -2.97
CA HIS A 185 -2.11 -15.83 -2.67
C HIS A 185 -2.08 -16.88 -3.78
N ASN A 186 -1.81 -18.12 -3.40
CA ASN A 186 -1.98 -19.23 -4.33
C ASN A 186 -3.48 -19.34 -4.66
N PRO A 187 -3.90 -19.15 -5.94
CA PRO A 187 -5.31 -19.24 -6.31
C PRO A 187 -5.97 -20.57 -5.92
N SER A 188 -5.19 -21.65 -5.81
CA SER A 188 -5.71 -22.96 -5.36
C SER A 188 -6.00 -23.03 -3.86
N GLN A 189 -5.45 -22.11 -3.06
CA GLN A 189 -5.71 -22.03 -1.61
C GLN A 189 -6.87 -21.07 -1.28
N PHE A 190 -7.33 -20.30 -2.26
CA PHE A 190 -8.40 -19.31 -2.11
C PHE A 190 -9.50 -19.59 -3.16
N ASP A 191 -10.20 -20.73 -2.98
CA ASP A 191 -11.43 -20.94 -3.72
C ASP A 191 -12.46 -19.89 -3.28
N ARG A 192 -12.74 -18.94 -4.18
CA ARG A 192 -13.72 -17.88 -3.93
C ARG A 192 -15.06 -18.43 -3.46
N LEU A 193 -15.48 -19.58 -3.98
CA LEU A 193 -16.76 -20.16 -3.65
C LEU A 193 -16.76 -20.71 -2.22
N GLU A 194 -15.70 -21.38 -1.80
CA GLU A 194 -15.57 -21.90 -0.43
C GLU A 194 -15.55 -20.77 0.59
N ILE A 195 -14.71 -19.74 0.37
CA ILE A 195 -14.67 -18.58 1.25
C ILE A 195 -16.04 -17.87 1.32
N LYS A 196 -16.71 -17.74 0.19
CA LYS A 196 -18.06 -17.15 0.19
C LYS A 196 -19.07 -17.96 0.95
N LYS A 197 -18.98 -19.27 0.93
CA LYS A 197 -19.84 -20.17 1.75
C LYS A 197 -19.62 -19.94 3.24
N GLU A 198 -18.36 -19.83 3.66
CA GLU A 198 -18.01 -19.52 5.06
C GLU A 198 -18.58 -18.18 5.51
N LEU A 199 -18.71 -17.22 4.60
CA LEU A 199 -19.25 -15.87 4.85
C LEU A 199 -20.77 -15.78 4.58
N GLY A 200 -21.46 -16.86 4.15
CA GLY A 200 -22.86 -16.82 3.75
C GLY A 200 -23.15 -16.04 2.47
N LEU A 201 -22.15 -15.91 1.57
CA LEU A 201 -22.18 -15.07 0.38
C LEU A 201 -22.03 -15.86 -0.94
N GLU A 202 -22.18 -17.20 -0.90
CA GLU A 202 -21.91 -18.08 -2.05
C GLU A 202 -22.72 -17.72 -3.29
N ASN A 203 -23.94 -17.21 -3.10
CA ASN A 203 -24.86 -16.85 -4.19
C ASN A 203 -24.81 -15.35 -4.56
N HIS A 204 -23.92 -14.57 -3.94
CA HIS A 204 -23.88 -13.13 -4.12
C HIS A 204 -22.69 -12.69 -5.00
N PHE A 205 -22.91 -11.72 -5.87
CA PHE A 205 -21.84 -10.91 -6.43
C PHE A 205 -21.39 -9.91 -5.35
N LEU A 206 -20.14 -10.00 -4.97
CA LEU A 206 -19.58 -9.21 -3.87
C LEU A 206 -18.73 -8.06 -4.38
N ALA A 207 -19.24 -6.83 -4.26
CA ALA A 207 -18.43 -5.62 -4.30
C ALA A 207 -17.89 -5.33 -2.90
N THR A 208 -16.65 -4.84 -2.78
CA THR A 208 -16.02 -4.65 -1.46
C THR A 208 -15.23 -3.35 -1.42
N THR A 209 -15.23 -2.67 -0.29
CA THR A 209 -14.21 -1.69 0.09
C THR A 209 -13.62 -2.09 1.44
N LEU A 210 -12.31 -2.18 1.53
CA LEU A 210 -11.59 -2.65 2.71
C LEU A 210 -10.73 -1.55 3.33
N GLY A 211 -10.53 -1.64 4.64
CA GLY A 211 -9.56 -0.85 5.39
C GLY A 211 -10.15 0.31 6.20
N LEU A 212 -9.27 1.09 6.81
CA LEU A 212 -9.68 2.22 7.66
C LEU A 212 -10.42 3.28 6.85
N GLN A 213 -11.59 3.67 7.35
CA GLN A 213 -12.47 4.64 6.72
C GLN A 213 -12.08 6.08 7.11
N SER A 214 -12.12 6.98 6.14
CA SER A 214 -11.92 8.41 6.32
C SER A 214 -12.55 9.17 5.14
N PRO A 215 -12.76 10.50 5.25
CA PRO A 215 -13.31 11.30 4.16
C PRO A 215 -12.55 11.16 2.84
N GLY A 216 -11.21 11.08 2.90
CA GLY A 216 -10.34 10.91 1.73
C GLY A 216 -10.54 9.58 0.97
N LYS A 217 -11.18 8.58 1.60
CA LYS A 217 -11.54 7.32 0.94
C LYS A 217 -12.74 7.44 0.01
N GLY A 218 -13.48 8.55 0.03
CA GLY A 218 -14.52 8.87 -0.93
C GLY A 218 -15.75 7.95 -0.91
N LEU A 219 -16.03 7.23 0.18
CA LEU A 219 -17.10 6.22 0.27
C LEU A 219 -18.47 6.72 -0.21
N ARG A 220 -18.78 8.01 0.00
CA ARG A 220 -20.05 8.61 -0.46
C ARG A 220 -20.28 8.43 -1.97
N TYR A 221 -19.21 8.40 -2.75
CA TYR A 221 -19.29 8.25 -4.20
C TYR A 221 -19.54 6.78 -4.60
N SER A 222 -18.85 5.84 -3.98
CA SER A 222 -19.08 4.41 -4.24
C SER A 222 -20.45 3.93 -3.75
N ILE A 223 -20.96 4.47 -2.65
CA ILE A 223 -22.33 4.21 -2.15
C ILE A 223 -23.35 4.64 -3.22
N ARG A 224 -23.25 5.88 -3.71
CA ARG A 224 -24.16 6.42 -4.74
C ARG A 224 -24.02 5.68 -6.08
N ALA A 225 -22.80 5.34 -6.45
CA ALA A 225 -22.50 4.56 -7.66
C ALA A 225 -23.12 3.15 -7.58
N TYR A 226 -22.97 2.48 -6.43
CA TYR A 226 -23.55 1.16 -6.23
C TYR A 226 -25.09 1.21 -6.20
N GLY A 227 -25.68 2.23 -5.53
CA GLY A 227 -27.12 2.45 -5.58
C GLY A 227 -27.64 2.67 -6.98
N ARG A 228 -26.93 3.45 -7.79
CA ARG A 228 -27.29 3.62 -9.20
C ARG A 228 -27.21 2.31 -9.98
N PHE A 229 -26.16 1.52 -9.81
CA PHE A 229 -26.01 0.22 -10.44
C PHE A 229 -27.17 -0.73 -10.10
N VAL A 230 -27.52 -0.90 -8.81
CA VAL A 230 -28.58 -1.83 -8.42
C VAL A 230 -29.98 -1.35 -8.80
N ASN A 231 -30.22 -0.04 -8.89
CA ASN A 231 -31.50 0.53 -9.24
C ASN A 231 -31.74 0.62 -10.76
N GLU A 232 -30.68 0.82 -11.57
CA GLU A 232 -30.80 1.08 -13.01
C GLU A 232 -30.38 -0.12 -13.88
N SER A 233 -29.44 -0.96 -13.43
CA SER A 233 -28.87 -2.04 -14.23
C SER A 233 -29.31 -3.44 -13.81
N CYS A 234 -29.83 -3.62 -12.58
CA CYS A 234 -30.18 -4.95 -12.07
C CYS A 234 -31.67 -5.24 -12.13
N THR A 235 -32.04 -6.49 -12.49
CA THR A 235 -33.38 -7.01 -12.19
C THR A 235 -33.54 -7.20 -10.67
N ALA A 236 -34.78 -7.43 -10.21
CA ALA A 236 -35.04 -7.67 -8.79
C ALA A 236 -34.28 -8.89 -8.22
N GLU A 237 -34.13 -9.95 -9.02
CA GLU A 237 -33.38 -11.15 -8.66
C GLU A 237 -31.87 -10.87 -8.62
N GLN A 238 -31.34 -10.15 -9.61
CA GLN A 238 -29.93 -9.75 -9.65
C GLN A 238 -29.57 -8.84 -8.48
N ARG A 239 -30.46 -7.90 -8.10
CA ARG A 239 -30.29 -7.04 -6.94
C ARG A 239 -30.16 -7.85 -5.64
N LYS A 240 -31.02 -8.85 -5.44
CA LYS A 240 -30.98 -9.74 -4.28
C LYS A 240 -29.71 -10.60 -4.21
N SER A 241 -29.08 -10.85 -5.34
CA SER A 241 -27.84 -11.61 -5.46
C SER A 241 -26.60 -10.73 -5.64
N ALA A 242 -26.67 -9.45 -5.30
CA ALA A 242 -25.54 -8.53 -5.31
C ALA A 242 -25.48 -7.77 -3.98
N VAL A 243 -24.30 -7.65 -3.39
CA VAL A 243 -24.08 -6.91 -2.14
C VAL A 243 -22.79 -6.11 -2.21
N TYR A 244 -22.83 -4.90 -1.65
CA TYR A 244 -21.65 -4.10 -1.42
C TYR A 244 -21.28 -4.13 0.06
N LEU A 245 -20.14 -4.73 0.39
CA LEU A 245 -19.63 -4.87 1.74
C LEU A 245 -18.53 -3.83 1.98
N ILE A 246 -18.78 -2.93 2.91
CA ILE A 246 -17.81 -1.91 3.37
C ILE A 246 -17.24 -2.38 4.69
N VAL A 247 -15.98 -2.81 4.67
CA VAL A 247 -15.32 -3.48 5.80
C VAL A 247 -14.25 -2.60 6.39
N GLY A 248 -14.37 -2.31 7.66
CA GLY A 248 -13.38 -1.54 8.42
C GLY A 248 -14.00 -0.47 9.28
N GLN A 249 -13.21 0.03 10.22
CA GLN A 249 -13.57 1.11 11.13
C GLN A 249 -13.01 2.44 10.65
N CYS A 250 -13.55 3.54 11.17
CA CYS A 250 -12.91 4.84 11.05
C CYS A 250 -11.57 4.86 11.83
N HIS A 251 -10.60 5.59 11.30
CA HIS A 251 -9.30 5.74 11.98
C HIS A 251 -9.51 6.30 13.40
N PRO A 252 -8.94 5.69 14.46
CA PRO A 252 -9.18 6.13 15.84
C PRO A 252 -8.85 7.61 16.09
N ASP A 253 -7.77 8.12 15.48
CA ASP A 253 -7.38 9.52 15.62
C ASP A 253 -8.38 10.45 14.95
N PHE A 254 -8.95 10.07 13.80
CA PHE A 254 -10.01 10.80 13.14
C PHE A 254 -11.29 10.85 13.98
N VAL A 255 -11.64 9.74 14.64
CA VAL A 255 -12.84 9.68 15.52
C VAL A 255 -12.70 10.63 16.70
N LYS A 256 -11.48 10.84 17.21
CA LYS A 256 -11.21 11.69 18.39
C LYS A 256 -10.87 13.14 18.04
N ALA A 257 -10.51 13.42 16.80
CA ALA A 257 -10.08 14.74 16.36
C ALA A 257 -11.17 15.80 16.68
N GLU A 258 -10.77 16.92 17.19
CA GLU A 258 -11.63 18.08 17.48
C GLU A 258 -12.92 17.72 18.27
N GLY A 259 -12.80 16.85 19.26
CA GLY A 259 -13.95 16.37 20.04
C GLY A 259 -14.95 15.55 19.22
N GLY A 260 -14.53 14.99 18.10
CA GLY A 260 -15.32 14.15 17.22
C GLY A 260 -16.23 14.91 16.24
N ALA A 261 -16.05 16.23 16.07
CA ALA A 261 -16.88 17.01 15.13
C ALA A 261 -16.67 16.54 13.67
N PRO A 262 -15.44 16.40 13.12
CA PRO A 262 -15.23 15.91 11.77
C PRO A 262 -15.79 14.50 11.54
N TYR A 263 -15.74 13.66 12.57
CA TYR A 263 -16.31 12.32 12.49
C TYR A 263 -17.84 12.35 12.36
N ARG A 264 -18.53 13.21 13.13
CA ARG A 264 -19.99 13.37 13.03
C ARG A 264 -20.41 13.88 11.65
N GLU A 265 -19.74 14.89 11.12
CA GLU A 265 -19.97 15.41 9.76
C GLU A 265 -19.78 14.32 8.70
N TYR A 266 -18.75 13.49 8.87
CA TYR A 266 -18.50 12.36 7.98
C TYR A 266 -19.62 11.32 8.03
N GLN A 267 -20.16 11.00 9.22
CA GLN A 267 -21.29 10.07 9.36
C GLN A 267 -22.58 10.65 8.74
N GLU A 268 -22.85 11.93 8.91
CA GLU A 268 -23.98 12.63 8.28
C GLU A 268 -23.86 12.60 6.75
N MET A 269 -22.66 12.86 6.22
CA MET A 269 -22.39 12.78 4.78
C MET A 269 -22.62 11.37 4.22
N LEU A 270 -22.24 10.32 4.94
CA LEU A 270 -22.50 8.94 4.54
C LEU A 270 -24.00 8.61 4.61
N GLY A 271 -24.70 9.06 5.65
CA GLY A 271 -26.15 8.91 5.78
C GLY A 271 -26.88 9.51 4.60
N LYS A 272 -26.55 10.75 4.22
CA LYS A 272 -27.10 11.40 3.04
C LYS A 272 -26.80 10.64 1.75
N ALA A 273 -25.59 10.12 1.60
CA ALA A 273 -25.23 9.33 0.42
C ALA A 273 -26.04 8.04 0.30
N LEU A 274 -26.39 7.38 1.41
CA LEU A 274 -27.25 6.20 1.47
C LEU A 274 -28.71 6.53 1.10
N GLU A 275 -29.24 7.66 1.59
CA GLU A 275 -30.56 8.16 1.22
C GLU A 275 -30.64 8.48 -0.28
N ASP A 276 -29.67 9.24 -0.79
CA ASP A 276 -29.57 9.59 -2.22
C ASP A 276 -29.48 8.32 -3.11
N ALA A 277 -28.77 7.31 -2.64
CA ALA A 277 -28.59 6.04 -3.34
C ALA A 277 -29.84 5.15 -3.36
N LYS A 278 -30.83 5.40 -2.52
CA LYS A 278 -32.08 4.61 -2.40
C LYS A 278 -31.80 3.10 -2.23
N VAL A 279 -30.93 2.77 -1.30
CA VAL A 279 -30.49 1.40 -1.01
C VAL A 279 -30.94 0.96 0.37
N ASN A 280 -31.15 -0.36 0.51
CA ASN A 280 -31.33 -0.98 1.82
C ASN A 280 -29.94 -1.26 2.40
N TRP A 281 -29.72 -0.82 3.63
CA TRP A 281 -28.41 -0.98 4.26
C TRP A 281 -28.51 -1.33 5.74
N CYS A 282 -27.44 -1.95 6.25
CA CYS A 282 -27.27 -2.14 7.70
C CYS A 282 -25.80 -1.92 8.10
N LYS A 283 -25.60 -1.76 9.41
CA LYS A 283 -24.29 -1.67 10.04
C LYS A 283 -24.19 -2.71 11.15
N VAL A 284 -23.19 -3.59 11.06
CA VAL A 284 -23.04 -4.76 11.92
C VAL A 284 -21.61 -4.89 12.44
N LYS A 285 -21.43 -5.64 13.54
CA LYS A 285 -20.13 -6.04 14.10
C LYS A 285 -19.83 -7.55 13.92
N SER A 286 -20.81 -8.33 13.47
CA SER A 286 -20.67 -9.72 13.00
C SER A 286 -21.48 -9.90 11.74
N LEU A 287 -21.05 -10.80 10.86
CA LEU A 287 -21.77 -11.16 9.63
C LEU A 287 -22.67 -12.40 9.82
N ASP A 288 -22.60 -13.10 10.96
CA ASP A 288 -23.21 -14.41 11.17
C ASP A 288 -24.74 -14.41 10.98
N ASP A 289 -25.41 -13.32 11.38
CA ASP A 289 -26.87 -13.20 11.32
C ASP A 289 -27.36 -12.26 10.21
N VAL A 290 -26.50 -11.92 9.25
CA VAL A 290 -26.85 -11.00 8.17
C VAL A 290 -27.57 -11.72 7.04
N ASP A 291 -28.84 -11.39 6.82
CA ASP A 291 -29.57 -11.80 5.61
C ASP A 291 -29.19 -10.87 4.43
N PHE A 292 -28.16 -11.27 3.70
CA PHE A 292 -27.63 -10.47 2.58
C PHE A 292 -28.64 -10.24 1.45
N CYS A 293 -29.71 -11.03 1.35
CA CYS A 293 -30.76 -10.79 0.36
C CYS A 293 -31.64 -9.56 0.66
N LYS A 294 -31.57 -9.04 1.90
CA LYS A 294 -32.33 -7.86 2.33
C LYS A 294 -31.59 -6.55 2.14
N TYR A 295 -30.26 -6.59 2.03
CA TYR A 295 -29.43 -5.40 2.05
C TYR A 295 -28.61 -5.27 0.79
N ASP A 296 -28.62 -4.10 0.19
CA ASP A 296 -27.76 -3.73 -0.92
C ASP A 296 -26.35 -3.39 -0.44
N ILE A 297 -26.26 -2.73 0.75
CA ILE A 297 -25.00 -2.31 1.35
C ILE A 297 -24.94 -2.77 2.81
N VAL A 298 -23.82 -3.41 3.17
CA VAL A 298 -23.55 -3.81 4.55
C VAL A 298 -22.25 -3.18 5.03
N PHE A 299 -22.31 -2.42 6.12
CA PHE A 299 -21.13 -1.95 6.83
C PHE A 299 -20.73 -2.96 7.88
N TYR A 300 -19.59 -3.60 7.68
CA TYR A 300 -18.98 -4.46 8.69
C TYR A 300 -17.96 -3.65 9.50
N ASP A 301 -18.43 -3.07 10.60
CA ASP A 301 -17.72 -2.10 11.44
C ASP A 301 -16.77 -2.80 12.42
N THR A 302 -15.74 -3.42 11.88
CA THR A 302 -14.70 -4.12 12.65
C THR A 302 -13.31 -3.82 12.14
N PHE A 303 -12.31 -3.94 13.01
CA PHE A 303 -10.92 -3.93 12.61
C PHE A 303 -10.51 -5.37 12.29
N LEU A 304 -10.27 -5.65 11.03
CA LEU A 304 -9.84 -6.96 10.60
C LEU A 304 -8.38 -7.22 10.99
N ASN A 305 -8.14 -8.42 11.52
CA ASN A 305 -6.80 -8.96 11.55
C ASN A 305 -6.37 -9.38 10.13
N GLU A 306 -5.14 -9.81 9.99
CA GLU A 306 -4.56 -10.14 8.69
C GLU A 306 -5.25 -11.33 8.00
N SER A 307 -5.55 -12.41 8.75
CA SER A 307 -6.19 -13.59 8.18
C SER A 307 -7.60 -13.29 7.67
N ASP A 308 -8.38 -12.51 8.44
CA ASP A 308 -9.72 -12.11 8.04
C ASP A 308 -9.68 -11.21 6.81
N LEU A 309 -8.70 -10.27 6.75
CA LEU A 309 -8.51 -9.39 5.59
C LEU A 309 -8.27 -10.21 4.31
N LEU A 310 -7.46 -11.28 4.41
CA LEU A 310 -7.20 -12.18 3.29
C LEU A 310 -8.45 -12.90 2.80
N GLN A 311 -9.34 -13.33 3.71
CA GLN A 311 -10.61 -13.93 3.35
C GLN A 311 -11.47 -12.96 2.52
N PHE A 312 -11.56 -11.69 2.92
CA PHE A 312 -12.31 -10.70 2.16
C PHE A 312 -11.71 -10.42 0.78
N TYR A 313 -10.39 -10.39 0.62
CA TYR A 313 -9.79 -10.36 -0.71
C TYR A 313 -10.19 -11.60 -1.52
N GLY A 314 -10.13 -12.79 -0.92
CA GLY A 314 -10.51 -14.05 -1.56
C GLY A 314 -11.98 -14.07 -2.02
N ALA A 315 -12.91 -13.61 -1.18
CA ALA A 315 -14.35 -13.57 -1.47
C ALA A 315 -14.73 -12.53 -2.53
N THR A 316 -13.99 -11.41 -2.62
CA THR A 316 -14.33 -10.25 -3.45
C THR A 316 -14.42 -10.58 -4.94
N ASN A 317 -15.48 -10.08 -5.62
CA ASN A 317 -15.58 -10.07 -7.07
C ASN A 317 -15.01 -8.77 -7.66
N VAL A 318 -15.26 -7.63 -7.01
CA VAL A 318 -14.74 -6.33 -7.40
C VAL A 318 -14.45 -5.45 -6.18
N MET A 319 -13.27 -4.84 -6.17
CA MET A 319 -12.92 -3.85 -5.15
C MET A 319 -13.29 -2.46 -5.63
N LEU A 320 -13.95 -1.66 -4.78
CA LEU A 320 -14.28 -0.26 -5.07
C LEU A 320 -13.36 0.65 -4.26
N LEU A 321 -12.59 1.49 -4.96
CA LEU A 321 -11.60 2.39 -4.35
C LEU A 321 -11.79 3.83 -4.85
N PRO A 322 -12.81 4.56 -4.34
CA PRO A 322 -13.15 5.91 -4.80
C PRO A 322 -12.28 7.01 -4.16
N TYR A 323 -10.98 6.78 -4.05
CA TYR A 323 -10.05 7.65 -3.34
C TYR A 323 -10.00 9.06 -3.94
N LEU A 324 -9.85 10.07 -3.06
CA LEU A 324 -9.85 11.48 -3.44
C LEU A 324 -8.44 12.09 -3.53
N ASN A 325 -7.44 11.46 -2.93
CA ASN A 325 -6.05 11.89 -3.08
C ASN A 325 -5.45 11.32 -4.37
N MET A 326 -5.38 12.15 -5.41
CA MET A 326 -4.86 11.74 -6.72
C MET A 326 -3.33 11.60 -6.76
N GLU A 327 -2.63 12.23 -5.82
CA GLU A 327 -1.17 12.17 -5.73
C GLU A 327 -0.64 10.94 -4.99
N GLN A 328 -1.53 10.10 -4.48
CA GLN A 328 -1.15 8.90 -3.73
C GLN A 328 -0.31 7.94 -4.58
N ILE A 329 0.95 7.71 -4.16
CA ILE A 329 1.93 6.86 -4.86
C ILE A 329 1.99 5.42 -4.35
N SER A 330 1.21 5.08 -3.32
CA SER A 330 1.13 3.70 -2.81
C SER A 330 -0.26 3.38 -2.24
N SER A 331 -0.69 2.13 -2.36
CA SER A 331 -1.93 1.64 -1.75
C SER A 331 -1.83 0.13 -1.54
N GLY A 332 -1.62 -0.30 -0.30
CA GLY A 332 -1.59 -1.71 0.06
C GLY A 332 -2.88 -2.45 -0.32
N ILE A 333 -4.05 -1.81 -0.12
CA ILE A 333 -5.35 -2.41 -0.49
C ILE A 333 -5.44 -2.68 -2.00
N LEU A 334 -5.01 -1.74 -2.85
CA LEU A 334 -5.01 -1.95 -4.30
C LEU A 334 -3.98 -3.00 -4.71
N ALA A 335 -2.79 -2.95 -4.13
CA ALA A 335 -1.73 -3.92 -4.37
C ALA A 335 -2.18 -5.35 -4.03
N ASP A 336 -2.71 -5.57 -2.81
CA ASP A 336 -3.21 -6.88 -2.38
C ASP A 336 -4.44 -7.34 -3.18
N THR A 337 -5.29 -6.42 -3.63
CA THR A 337 -6.40 -6.74 -4.54
C THR A 337 -5.88 -7.40 -5.82
N LEU A 338 -4.84 -6.83 -6.44
CA LEU A 338 -4.22 -7.43 -7.63
C LEU A 338 -3.51 -8.73 -7.30
N GLY A 339 -2.77 -8.78 -6.19
CA GLY A 339 -2.09 -9.98 -5.70
C GLY A 339 -3.03 -11.17 -5.53
N SER A 340 -4.23 -10.88 -5.08
CA SER A 340 -5.32 -11.87 -4.93
C SER A 340 -6.02 -12.20 -6.26
N GLY A 341 -5.58 -11.64 -7.39
CA GLY A 341 -6.23 -11.83 -8.69
C GLY A 341 -7.65 -11.27 -8.73
N ARG A 342 -7.89 -10.14 -8.05
CA ARG A 342 -9.21 -9.49 -8.03
C ARG A 342 -9.19 -8.21 -8.86
N VAL A 343 -10.35 -7.85 -9.39
CA VAL A 343 -10.53 -6.63 -10.18
C VAL A 343 -10.82 -5.46 -9.25
N ALA A 344 -10.29 -4.28 -9.57
CA ALA A 344 -10.67 -3.04 -8.90
C ALA A 344 -11.38 -2.07 -9.87
N ILE A 345 -12.37 -1.33 -9.35
CA ILE A 345 -12.83 -0.07 -9.94
C ILE A 345 -12.31 1.03 -9.03
N THR A 346 -11.44 1.88 -9.55
CA THR A 346 -10.71 2.84 -8.73
C THR A 346 -10.59 4.19 -9.42
N THR A 347 -10.51 5.25 -8.64
CA THR A 347 -10.16 6.57 -9.17
C THR A 347 -8.73 6.59 -9.69
N LYS A 348 -8.43 7.55 -10.57
CA LYS A 348 -7.15 7.68 -11.28
C LYS A 348 -6.05 8.29 -10.43
N PHE A 349 -5.91 7.85 -9.16
CA PHE A 349 -4.73 8.25 -8.40
C PHE A 349 -3.47 7.60 -8.98
N ARG A 350 -2.30 8.21 -8.76
CA ARG A 350 -1.05 7.83 -9.44
C ARG A 350 -0.77 6.35 -9.44
N TYR A 351 -0.75 5.75 -8.27
CA TYR A 351 -0.49 4.33 -8.15
C TYR A 351 -1.50 3.47 -8.91
N ALA A 352 -2.79 3.86 -8.91
CA ALA A 352 -3.84 3.14 -9.63
C ALA A 352 -3.65 3.21 -11.15
N VAL A 353 -3.24 4.35 -11.68
CA VAL A 353 -2.99 4.50 -13.13
C VAL A 353 -1.91 3.53 -13.59
N GLU A 354 -0.79 3.45 -12.90
CA GLU A 354 0.29 2.54 -13.24
C GLU A 354 -0.09 1.07 -13.03
N LEU A 355 -0.80 0.79 -11.94
CA LEU A 355 -1.08 -0.57 -11.54
C LEU A 355 -2.23 -1.20 -12.34
N ILE A 356 -3.26 -0.42 -12.66
CA ILE A 356 -4.46 -0.92 -13.35
C ILE A 356 -4.30 -0.92 -14.87
N HIS A 357 -3.75 0.14 -15.44
CA HIS A 357 -3.76 0.33 -16.90
C HIS A 357 -2.39 0.19 -17.57
N SER A 358 -1.30 0.39 -16.85
CA SER A 358 0.07 0.37 -17.39
C SER A 358 0.31 1.38 -18.53
N ASN A 359 -0.47 2.45 -18.62
CA ASN A 359 -0.32 3.47 -19.65
C ASN A 359 0.01 4.82 -18.98
N LYS A 360 1.08 5.46 -19.43
CA LYS A 360 1.53 6.77 -18.93
C LYS A 360 0.52 7.91 -19.24
N ARG A 361 -0.37 7.72 -20.22
CA ARG A 361 -1.44 8.67 -20.54
C ARG A 361 -2.76 8.16 -20.01
N CYS A 362 -3.36 8.92 -19.08
CA CYS A 362 -4.65 8.62 -18.51
C CYS A 362 -5.68 9.66 -18.99
N PRO A 363 -6.42 9.38 -20.09
CA PRO A 363 -7.44 10.30 -20.58
C PRO A 363 -8.59 10.42 -19.57
N GLU A 364 -9.42 11.46 -19.73
CA GLU A 364 -10.63 11.63 -18.94
C GLU A 364 -11.65 10.51 -19.18
N GLY A 365 -12.55 10.33 -18.23
CA GLY A 365 -13.63 9.33 -18.30
C GLY A 365 -13.22 7.92 -17.89
N VAL A 366 -14.07 6.98 -18.18
CA VAL A 366 -13.87 5.54 -17.86
C VAL A 366 -12.81 4.94 -18.78
N ILE A 367 -11.82 4.26 -18.18
CA ILE A 367 -10.82 3.53 -18.94
C ILE A 367 -10.98 2.04 -18.69
N ILE A 368 -11.35 1.33 -19.77
CA ILE A 368 -11.43 -0.13 -19.83
C ILE A 368 -10.73 -0.58 -21.12
N GLY A 369 -9.55 -1.16 -21.01
CA GLY A 369 -8.78 -1.60 -22.16
C GLY A 369 -8.55 -3.10 -22.18
N ARG A 370 -8.05 -3.62 -23.32
CA ARG A 370 -7.74 -5.04 -23.52
C ARG A 370 -6.78 -5.60 -22.47
N TYR A 371 -5.87 -4.77 -21.98
CA TYR A 371 -4.83 -5.15 -21.00
C TYR A 371 -5.07 -4.56 -19.62
N SER A 372 -6.24 -3.96 -19.39
CA SER A 372 -6.59 -3.40 -18.08
C SER A 372 -6.75 -4.51 -17.03
N ARG A 373 -6.24 -4.25 -15.85
CA ARG A 373 -6.36 -5.10 -14.66
C ARG A 373 -7.52 -4.69 -13.75
N GLY A 374 -8.31 -3.73 -14.21
CA GLY A 374 -9.46 -3.14 -13.54
C GLY A 374 -10.05 -2.01 -14.36
N VAL A 375 -10.81 -1.14 -13.73
CA VAL A 375 -11.48 0.03 -14.32
C VAL A 375 -10.96 1.28 -13.63
N LEU A 376 -10.51 2.27 -14.41
CA LEU A 376 -10.14 3.60 -13.91
C LEU A 376 -11.26 4.59 -14.16
N VAL A 377 -11.55 5.43 -13.16
CA VAL A 377 -12.59 6.46 -13.20
C VAL A 377 -12.07 7.80 -12.70
N ASP A 378 -12.71 8.90 -13.09
CA ASP A 378 -12.36 10.23 -12.58
C ASP A 378 -12.79 10.37 -11.12
N PRO A 379 -12.10 11.18 -10.30
CA PRO A 379 -12.44 11.37 -8.90
C PRO A 379 -13.69 12.25 -8.70
N GLY A 380 -14.30 12.16 -7.52
CA GLY A 380 -15.42 13.02 -7.12
C GLY A 380 -16.75 12.65 -7.80
N GLU A 381 -17.59 13.62 -8.09
CA GLU A 381 -18.95 13.40 -8.65
C GLU A 381 -18.97 12.59 -9.96
N PRO A 382 -18.04 12.79 -10.93
CA PRO A 382 -18.02 11.97 -12.14
C PRO A 382 -17.86 10.47 -11.86
N SER A 383 -17.19 10.10 -10.75
CA SER A 383 -16.98 8.69 -10.39
C SER A 383 -18.29 7.93 -10.14
N ILE A 384 -19.37 8.59 -9.79
CA ILE A 384 -20.66 7.95 -9.48
C ILE A 384 -21.17 7.23 -10.72
N GLU A 385 -21.35 7.95 -11.83
CA GLU A 385 -21.76 7.40 -13.11
C GLU A 385 -20.74 6.37 -13.62
N GLN A 386 -19.47 6.75 -13.58
CA GLN A 386 -18.39 5.97 -14.15
C GLN A 386 -18.17 4.64 -13.39
N MET A 387 -18.29 4.62 -12.06
CA MET A 387 -18.22 3.39 -11.25
C MET A 387 -19.46 2.51 -11.48
N ALA A 388 -20.66 3.10 -11.58
CA ALA A 388 -21.87 2.35 -11.89
C ALA A 388 -21.73 1.61 -13.25
N ARG A 389 -21.24 2.29 -14.29
CA ARG A 389 -20.93 1.67 -15.60
C ARG A 389 -19.81 0.62 -15.50
N GLY A 390 -18.82 0.85 -14.66
CA GLY A 390 -17.75 -0.12 -14.39
C GLY A 390 -18.30 -1.40 -13.73
N LEU A 391 -19.22 -1.25 -12.77
CA LEU A 391 -19.92 -2.36 -12.12
C LEU A 391 -20.75 -3.14 -13.14
N ASP A 392 -21.57 -2.46 -13.93
CA ASP A 392 -22.34 -3.04 -15.02
C ASP A 392 -21.46 -3.88 -15.95
N TYR A 393 -20.34 -3.31 -16.40
CA TYR A 393 -19.39 -4.01 -17.26
C TYR A 393 -18.80 -5.26 -16.61
N ILE A 394 -18.38 -5.19 -15.33
CA ILE A 394 -17.73 -6.30 -14.63
C ILE A 394 -18.73 -7.40 -14.24
N VAL A 395 -19.94 -7.02 -13.80
CA VAL A 395 -20.98 -7.97 -13.39
C VAL A 395 -21.49 -8.77 -14.57
N PHE A 396 -21.87 -8.09 -15.66
CA PHE A 396 -22.53 -8.73 -16.79
C PHE A 396 -21.57 -9.28 -17.86
N ASN A 397 -20.26 -9.02 -17.76
CA ASN A 397 -19.26 -9.55 -18.68
C ASN A 397 -18.26 -10.48 -17.97
N LYS A 398 -18.74 -11.63 -17.47
CA LYS A 398 -17.94 -12.61 -16.73
C LYS A 398 -16.60 -12.94 -17.41
N ASN A 399 -16.60 -13.17 -18.73
CA ASN A 399 -15.38 -13.52 -19.46
C ASN A 399 -14.34 -12.38 -19.45
N LYS A 400 -14.80 -11.12 -19.58
CA LYS A 400 -13.92 -9.95 -19.52
C LYS A 400 -13.35 -9.77 -18.12
N ARG A 401 -14.18 -9.96 -17.08
CA ARG A 401 -13.72 -9.95 -15.69
C ARG A 401 -12.66 -11.01 -15.45
N LEU A 402 -12.85 -12.25 -15.88
CA LEU A 402 -11.86 -13.32 -15.71
C LEU A 402 -10.52 -13.02 -16.41
N ILE A 403 -10.56 -12.35 -17.57
CA ILE A 403 -9.34 -11.88 -18.23
C ILE A 403 -8.62 -10.83 -17.38
N MET A 404 -9.35 -9.85 -16.84
CA MET A 404 -8.79 -8.83 -15.95
C MET A 404 -8.21 -9.45 -14.68
N GLU A 405 -8.91 -10.40 -14.06
CA GLU A 405 -8.46 -11.13 -12.86
C GLU A 405 -7.14 -11.85 -13.13
N LYS A 406 -7.03 -12.54 -14.28
CA LYS A 406 -5.79 -13.21 -14.69
C LYS A 406 -4.63 -12.22 -14.89
N GLN A 407 -4.89 -11.09 -15.53
CA GLN A 407 -3.89 -10.04 -15.74
C GLN A 407 -3.47 -9.37 -14.43
N ALA A 408 -4.43 -9.15 -13.51
CA ALA A 408 -4.17 -8.65 -12.17
C ALA A 408 -3.24 -9.60 -11.41
N HIS A 409 -3.56 -10.87 -11.38
CA HIS A 409 -2.75 -11.89 -10.72
C HIS A 409 -1.33 -12.01 -11.31
N GLN A 410 -1.19 -11.95 -12.65
CA GLN A 410 0.11 -11.97 -13.31
C GLN A 410 0.97 -10.76 -12.92
N ARG A 411 0.39 -9.56 -12.82
CA ARG A 411 1.10 -8.38 -12.33
C ARG A 411 1.46 -8.52 -10.86
N GLY A 412 0.52 -9.02 -10.06
CA GLY A 412 0.75 -9.31 -8.66
C GLY A 412 1.93 -10.21 -8.42
N TYR A 413 2.10 -11.25 -9.23
CA TYR A 413 3.23 -12.16 -9.12
C TYR A 413 4.58 -11.45 -9.28
N GLN A 414 4.66 -10.46 -10.16
CA GLN A 414 5.87 -9.65 -10.36
C GLN A 414 6.18 -8.75 -9.14
N MET A 415 5.15 -8.37 -8.40
CA MET A 415 5.22 -7.46 -7.26
C MET A 415 5.27 -8.19 -5.89
N SER A 416 5.61 -9.49 -5.85
CA SER A 416 5.71 -10.19 -4.57
C SER A 416 6.71 -9.51 -3.61
N TRP A 417 6.46 -9.61 -2.31
CA TRP A 417 7.38 -9.09 -1.29
C TRP A 417 8.82 -9.60 -1.47
N ASN A 418 9.01 -10.85 -1.91
CA ASN A 418 10.33 -11.39 -2.21
C ASN A 418 11.01 -10.65 -3.36
N ASN A 419 10.26 -10.28 -4.41
CA ASN A 419 10.80 -9.50 -5.52
C ASN A 419 11.14 -8.07 -5.09
N SER A 420 10.32 -7.45 -4.25
CA SER A 420 10.61 -6.12 -3.68
C SER A 420 11.84 -6.15 -2.77
N ALA A 421 11.96 -7.15 -1.91
CA ALA A 421 13.13 -7.37 -1.07
C ALA A 421 14.39 -7.61 -1.90
N TRP A 422 14.31 -8.41 -2.96
CA TRP A 422 15.43 -8.63 -3.89
C TRP A 422 15.82 -7.33 -4.60
N GLY A 423 14.85 -6.57 -5.10
CA GLY A 423 15.11 -5.26 -5.72
C GLY A 423 15.80 -4.28 -4.78
N LEU A 424 15.45 -4.32 -3.48
CA LEU A 424 16.13 -3.53 -2.45
C LEU A 424 17.59 -3.98 -2.24
N LEU A 425 17.85 -5.29 -2.16
CA LEU A 425 19.20 -5.81 -2.01
C LEU A 425 20.09 -5.44 -3.20
N GLN A 426 19.55 -5.54 -4.43
CA GLN A 426 20.27 -5.10 -5.63
C GLN A 426 20.57 -3.59 -5.58
N TYR A 427 19.67 -2.78 -5.07
CA TYR A 427 19.90 -1.34 -4.93
C TYR A 427 20.93 -1.01 -3.86
N ILE A 428 20.92 -1.75 -2.74
CA ILE A 428 21.98 -1.65 -1.72
C ILE A 428 23.35 -1.94 -2.31
N ASP A 429 23.48 -3.02 -3.07
CA ASP A 429 24.74 -3.38 -3.75
C ASP A 429 25.17 -2.24 -4.70
N PHE A 430 24.27 -1.74 -5.54
CA PHE A 430 24.56 -0.64 -6.48
C PHE A 430 25.04 0.63 -5.78
N VAL A 431 24.34 1.06 -4.75
CA VAL A 431 24.70 2.28 -3.99
C VAL A 431 26.07 2.14 -3.33
N ARG A 432 26.39 0.96 -2.84
CA ARG A 432 27.69 0.70 -2.23
C ARG A 432 28.82 0.69 -3.24
N GLU A 433 28.62 0.06 -4.41
CA GLU A 433 29.57 0.12 -5.51
C GLU A 433 29.86 1.57 -5.94
N LEU A 434 28.80 2.39 -6.06
CA LEU A 434 28.97 3.82 -6.35
C LEU A 434 29.83 4.53 -5.29
N LYS A 435 29.58 4.26 -4.00
CA LYS A 435 30.40 4.83 -2.91
C LYS A 435 31.87 4.43 -3.01
N GLU A 436 32.15 3.17 -3.33
CA GLU A 436 33.51 2.66 -3.47
C GLU A 436 34.24 3.30 -4.65
N ILE A 437 33.56 3.49 -5.80
CA ILE A 437 34.09 4.19 -6.96
C ILE A 437 34.41 5.66 -6.61
N VAL A 438 33.48 6.36 -5.99
CA VAL A 438 33.65 7.79 -5.64
C VAL A 438 34.75 7.97 -4.60
N THR A 439 34.95 7.03 -3.67
CA THR A 439 35.97 7.10 -2.62
C THR A 439 37.31 6.51 -3.04
N GLY A 440 37.45 6.03 -4.28
CA GLY A 440 38.72 5.46 -4.81
C GLY A 440 39.05 4.07 -4.26
N ARG A 441 38.11 3.35 -3.67
CA ARG A 441 38.28 1.99 -3.16
C ARG A 441 37.59 1.00 -4.10
N GLY A 442 38.14 0.76 -5.28
CA GLY A 442 37.54 -0.14 -6.27
C GLY A 442 37.54 -1.61 -5.81
N ILE A 443 36.36 -2.24 -5.79
CA ILE A 443 36.17 -3.68 -5.64
C ILE A 443 35.20 -4.12 -6.76
N THR A 444 35.62 -5.11 -7.53
CA THR A 444 34.81 -5.73 -8.58
C THR A 444 33.91 -6.82 -7.98
N PHE A 445 32.60 -6.71 -8.14
CA PHE A 445 31.65 -7.76 -7.79
C PHE A 445 31.06 -8.44 -9.03
N THR A 446 31.23 -9.73 -9.12
CA THR A 446 30.44 -10.57 -10.02
C THR A 446 29.46 -11.37 -9.17
N ARG A 447 28.16 -11.08 -9.26
CA ARG A 447 27.09 -11.91 -8.70
C ARG A 447 26.38 -12.65 -9.82
N GLU A 448 26.43 -13.97 -9.79
CA GLU A 448 25.53 -14.78 -10.59
C GLU A 448 24.10 -14.64 -10.05
N LYS A 449 23.12 -14.49 -10.95
CA LYS A 449 21.70 -14.51 -10.57
C LYS A 449 21.42 -15.82 -9.82
N PRO A 450 20.76 -15.78 -8.63
CA PRO A 450 20.22 -16.99 -8.07
C PRO A 450 19.27 -17.60 -9.09
N SER A 451 19.43 -18.89 -9.33
CA SER A 451 18.56 -19.63 -10.23
C SER A 451 17.10 -19.43 -9.78
N VAL A 452 16.34 -18.75 -10.62
CA VAL A 452 14.87 -18.71 -10.46
C VAL A 452 14.43 -20.16 -10.37
N LEU A 453 13.75 -20.52 -9.27
CA LEU A 453 13.11 -21.81 -9.13
C LEU A 453 12.23 -22.01 -10.38
N GLU A 454 12.72 -22.80 -11.35
CA GLU A 454 11.93 -23.18 -12.51
C GLU A 454 10.75 -24.00 -12.01
N ILE A 455 9.55 -23.41 -12.12
CA ILE A 455 8.30 -24.16 -11.91
C ILE A 455 8.27 -25.25 -12.99
N PRO A 456 8.19 -26.55 -12.61
CA PRO A 456 8.19 -27.63 -13.61
C PRO A 456 7.02 -27.43 -14.56
N LYS A 457 7.30 -27.29 -15.84
CA LYS A 457 6.29 -27.28 -16.91
C LYS A 457 5.55 -28.63 -16.84
N ARG A 458 4.29 -28.60 -16.38
CA ARG A 458 3.41 -29.77 -16.50
C ARG A 458 3.33 -30.14 -17.98
N ARG A 459 3.84 -31.33 -18.32
CA ARG A 459 3.60 -31.97 -19.63
C ARG A 459 2.08 -32.16 -19.74
N VAL A 460 1.47 -31.43 -20.67
CA VAL A 460 0.14 -31.76 -21.13
C VAL A 460 0.28 -33.02 -21.95
N SER A 461 -0.13 -34.17 -21.40
CA SER A 461 -0.29 -35.40 -22.18
C SER A 461 -1.44 -35.18 -23.15
N LYS A 462 -1.10 -35.12 -24.45
CA LYS A 462 -2.07 -35.33 -25.51
C LYS A 462 -2.50 -36.80 -25.43
N THR A 463 -3.71 -37.05 -24.97
CA THR A 463 -4.40 -38.30 -25.25
C THR A 463 -5.48 -38.00 -26.28
N VAL A 464 -5.47 -38.80 -27.31
CA VAL A 464 -6.27 -38.83 -28.53
C VAL A 464 -7.78 -38.81 -28.25
#